data_b43e05922232260ebaa5be999a49c9fc
#
_entry.id   b43e05922232260ebaa5be999a49c9fc
#
_cell.length_a   1.000
_cell.length_b   1.000
_cell.length_c   1.000
_cell.angle_alpha   90.00
_cell.angle_beta   90.00
_cell.angle_gamma   90.00
#
_symmetry.space_group_name_H-M   'P 1'
#
loop_
_entity.id
_entity.type
_entity.pdbx_description
1 polymer ?
#
loop_
_entity_poly.entity_id
_entity_poly.type
_entity_poly.pdbx_seq_one_letter_code
_entity_poly.pdbx_strand_id
1 'polypeptide(L)'
;MLAAYLAARPRDGFDLVLSREPAPLGTGGALKHVEPLLATDPVLVFNGDSLTPRLDFSTQWKNVSGVFHAMEKVFPQCGKLFATPIAEAGRYGTVEFGADGFVTAFREKAERTSGFVNTGVYLLPRALIAAIPAGKAVSIETEIFPALVAQRRLVALPAPPPLLDMGTPDGLAAMEAFLGR
;
A
#
# COMPACT_ATOMS: atom_id res chain seq x y z
N MET A 1 -20.39 11.56 -4.92
CA MET A 1 -20.01 11.20 -6.31
C MET A 1 -19.47 9.77 -6.33
N LEU A 2 -18.34 9.42 -5.70
CA LEU A 2 -17.72 8.09 -5.74
C LEU A 2 -18.67 6.96 -5.26
N ALA A 3 -19.35 7.13 -4.14
CA ALA A 3 -20.29 6.14 -3.61
C ALA A 3 -21.44 5.82 -4.59
N ALA A 4 -22.00 6.84 -5.25
CA ALA A 4 -23.06 6.65 -6.25
C ALA A 4 -22.52 5.92 -7.49
N TYR A 5 -21.31 6.26 -7.93
CA TYR A 5 -20.65 5.58 -9.04
C TYR A 5 -20.41 4.08 -8.73
N LEU A 6 -19.87 3.78 -7.57
CA LEU A 6 -19.59 2.40 -7.14
C LEU A 6 -20.88 1.59 -6.93
N ALA A 7 -21.94 2.23 -6.41
CA ALA A 7 -23.24 1.56 -6.22
C ALA A 7 -23.93 1.19 -7.56
N ALA A 8 -23.63 1.95 -8.63
CA ALA A 8 -24.18 1.70 -9.96
C ALA A 8 -23.41 0.67 -10.79
N ARG A 9 -22.24 0.22 -10.35
CA ARG A 9 -21.45 -0.79 -11.07
C ARG A 9 -21.92 -2.20 -10.80
N PRO A 10 -21.85 -3.11 -11.81
CA PRO A 10 -22.05 -4.53 -11.61
C PRO A 10 -21.07 -5.05 -10.52
N ARG A 11 -21.56 -5.93 -9.66
CA ARG A 11 -20.72 -6.60 -8.65
C ARG A 11 -20.16 -7.88 -9.25
N ASP A 12 -18.98 -7.82 -9.79
CA ASP A 12 -18.35 -8.93 -10.50
C ASP A 12 -17.62 -9.86 -9.52
N GLY A 13 -18.40 -10.59 -8.68
CA GLY A 13 -17.86 -11.67 -7.85
C GLY A 13 -17.16 -11.25 -6.55
N PHE A 14 -17.34 -10.00 -6.11
CA PHE A 14 -16.85 -9.53 -4.80
C PHE A 14 -17.89 -8.69 -4.06
N ASP A 15 -17.84 -8.69 -2.74
CA ASP A 15 -18.66 -7.83 -1.90
C ASP A 15 -17.98 -6.48 -1.70
N LEU A 16 -18.67 -5.40 -2.07
CA LEU A 16 -18.21 -4.04 -1.87
C LEU A 16 -18.91 -3.42 -0.66
N VAL A 17 -18.13 -3.07 0.34
CA VAL A 17 -18.59 -2.33 1.53
C VAL A 17 -17.97 -0.93 1.50
N LEU A 18 -18.83 0.09 1.53
CA LEU A 18 -18.41 1.48 1.60
C LEU A 18 -18.39 1.94 3.06
N SER A 19 -17.23 2.32 3.53
CA SER A 19 -17.06 2.95 4.84
C SER A 19 -16.94 4.46 4.70
N ARG A 20 -17.75 5.20 5.45
CA ARG A 20 -17.71 6.67 5.45
C ARG A 20 -17.09 7.18 6.73
N GLU A 21 -16.02 7.92 6.59
CA GLU A 21 -15.37 8.59 7.70
C GLU A 21 -16.21 9.78 8.19
N PRO A 22 -16.34 9.99 9.50
CA PRO A 22 -17.06 11.15 10.06
C PRO A 22 -16.31 12.48 9.83
N ALA A 23 -14.99 12.40 9.71
CA ALA A 23 -14.05 13.47 9.38
C ALA A 23 -12.83 12.83 8.72
N PRO A 24 -11.97 13.59 8.00
CA PRO A 24 -10.72 13.03 7.44
C PRO A 24 -9.84 12.41 8.53
N LEU A 25 -9.63 11.10 8.47
CA LEU A 25 -8.87 10.35 9.47
C LEU A 25 -7.43 10.03 9.04
N GLY A 26 -7.04 10.41 7.83
CA GLY A 26 -5.76 10.01 7.24
C GLY A 26 -5.73 8.52 6.90
N THR A 27 -4.66 8.07 6.26
CA THR A 27 -4.56 6.70 5.72
C THR A 27 -4.61 5.64 6.82
N GLY A 28 -3.93 5.85 7.93
CA GLY A 28 -3.93 4.94 9.07
C GLY A 28 -5.24 4.98 9.86
N GLY A 29 -5.79 6.16 10.10
CA GLY A 29 -7.06 6.32 10.81
C GLY A 29 -8.25 5.74 10.03
N ALA A 30 -8.24 5.83 8.69
CA ALA A 30 -9.21 5.16 7.81
C ALA A 30 -9.15 3.63 7.96
N LEU A 31 -7.95 3.05 8.00
CA LEU A 31 -7.76 1.61 8.26
C LEU A 31 -8.29 1.21 9.64
N LYS A 32 -8.03 2.02 10.67
CA LYS A 32 -8.58 1.78 12.00
C LYS A 32 -10.10 1.86 12.03
N HIS A 33 -10.67 2.79 11.28
CA HIS A 33 -12.12 2.98 11.21
C HIS A 33 -12.83 1.78 10.58
N VAL A 34 -12.22 1.13 9.57
CA VAL A 34 -12.79 -0.06 8.91
C VAL A 34 -12.42 -1.38 9.60
N GLU A 35 -11.61 -1.37 10.64
CA GLU A 35 -11.15 -2.59 11.33
C GLU A 35 -12.27 -3.57 11.67
N PRO A 36 -13.44 -3.14 12.19
CA PRO A 36 -14.54 -4.06 12.51
C PRO A 36 -15.12 -4.80 11.31
N LEU A 37 -14.88 -4.31 10.09
CA LEU A 37 -15.37 -4.89 8.84
C LEU A 37 -14.38 -5.87 8.22
N LEU A 38 -13.14 -5.94 8.73
CA LEU A 38 -12.08 -6.77 8.18
C LEU A 38 -12.30 -8.24 8.57
N ALA A 39 -12.41 -9.12 7.58
CA ALA A 39 -12.68 -10.54 7.78
C ALA A 39 -11.42 -11.43 7.67
N THR A 40 -10.32 -10.90 7.11
CA THR A 40 -9.09 -11.67 6.86
C THR A 40 -7.93 -11.18 7.71
N ASP A 41 -6.95 -12.05 7.92
CA ASP A 41 -5.65 -11.72 8.48
C ASP A 41 -4.59 -12.50 7.69
N PRO A 42 -3.66 -11.83 7.05
CA PRO A 42 -3.48 -10.38 6.94
C PRO A 42 -4.50 -9.68 6.01
N VAL A 43 -4.50 -8.36 6.04
CA VAL A 43 -5.34 -7.49 5.22
C VAL A 43 -4.49 -6.91 4.08
N LEU A 44 -4.99 -7.03 2.84
CA LEU A 44 -4.41 -6.37 1.69
C LEU A 44 -5.01 -4.97 1.55
N VAL A 45 -4.15 -3.97 1.47
CA VAL A 45 -4.50 -2.55 1.44
C VAL A 45 -3.96 -1.91 0.17
N PHE A 46 -4.75 -1.04 -0.45
CA PHE A 46 -4.36 -0.27 -1.64
C PHE A 46 -4.66 1.20 -1.44
N ASN A 47 -3.74 2.07 -1.92
CA ASN A 47 -4.08 3.46 -2.18
C ASN A 47 -5.05 3.54 -3.36
N GLY A 48 -6.00 4.47 -3.30
CA GLY A 48 -7.04 4.59 -4.33
C GLY A 48 -6.62 5.40 -5.57
N ASP A 49 -5.42 5.96 -5.57
CA ASP A 49 -4.88 6.88 -6.58
C ASP A 49 -3.62 6.33 -7.30
N SER A 50 -3.22 5.12 -6.97
CA SER A 50 -2.00 4.50 -7.51
C SER A 50 -2.33 3.14 -8.12
N LEU A 51 -1.63 2.77 -9.18
CA LEU A 51 -1.79 1.49 -9.88
C LEU A 51 -0.42 0.87 -10.19
N THR A 52 -0.24 -0.38 -9.84
CA THR A 52 0.89 -1.23 -10.21
C THR A 52 0.41 -2.34 -11.13
N PRO A 53 0.27 -2.08 -12.45
CA PRO A 53 -0.46 -2.97 -13.35
C PRO A 53 0.18 -4.33 -13.58
N ARG A 54 1.47 -4.47 -13.26
CA ARG A 54 2.21 -5.75 -13.36
C ARG A 54 2.29 -6.50 -12.03
N LEU A 55 1.73 -5.95 -10.96
CA LEU A 55 1.60 -6.64 -9.69
C LEU A 55 0.38 -7.58 -9.79
N ASP A 56 0.59 -8.76 -10.37
CA ASP A 56 -0.44 -9.76 -10.57
C ASP A 56 -0.56 -10.66 -9.35
N PHE A 57 -1.59 -10.43 -8.56
CA PHE A 57 -1.88 -11.24 -7.38
C PHE A 57 -2.35 -12.66 -7.72
N SER A 58 -2.84 -12.94 -8.94
CA SER A 58 -3.33 -14.28 -9.33
C SER A 58 -2.19 -15.24 -9.65
N THR A 59 -1.16 -14.75 -10.33
CA THR A 59 0.02 -15.55 -10.74
C THR A 59 1.17 -15.37 -9.76
N GLN A 60 1.40 -14.14 -9.32
CA GLN A 60 2.43 -13.85 -8.31
C GLN A 60 2.01 -14.31 -6.92
N TRP A 61 0.68 -14.37 -6.61
CA TRP A 61 0.21 -14.98 -5.37
C TRP A 61 0.58 -16.46 -5.29
N LYS A 62 0.60 -17.19 -6.40
CA LYS A 62 1.10 -18.57 -6.44
C LYS A 62 2.64 -18.64 -6.36
N ASN A 63 3.35 -17.73 -6.99
CA ASN A 63 4.82 -17.67 -6.97
C ASN A 63 5.34 -16.88 -5.76
N VAL A 64 4.65 -15.83 -5.38
CA VAL A 64 4.88 -15.04 -4.16
C VAL A 64 4.29 -15.77 -2.95
N SER A 65 3.28 -16.66 -3.11
CA SER A 65 2.79 -17.47 -1.98
C SER A 65 3.87 -18.35 -1.37
N GLY A 66 4.84 -18.82 -2.16
CA GLY A 66 6.04 -19.47 -1.60
C GLY A 66 6.87 -18.50 -0.76
N VAL A 67 7.15 -17.31 -1.27
CA VAL A 67 7.90 -16.27 -0.56
C VAL A 67 7.02 -15.62 0.52
N PHE A 68 5.74 -15.33 0.23
CA PHE A 68 4.78 -14.84 1.21
C PHE A 68 4.54 -15.85 2.33
N HIS A 69 4.35 -17.12 2.02
CA HIS A 69 4.15 -18.15 3.02
C HIS A 69 5.42 -18.38 3.85
N ALA A 70 6.60 -18.28 3.23
CA ALA A 70 7.85 -18.29 3.96
C ALA A 70 8.01 -17.04 4.83
N MET A 71 7.71 -15.84 4.31
CA MET A 71 7.77 -14.59 5.06
C MET A 71 6.68 -14.49 6.14
N GLU A 72 5.47 -15.00 5.88
CA GLU A 72 4.42 -15.12 6.89
C GLU A 72 4.85 -16.05 8.04
N LYS A 73 5.48 -17.19 7.71
CA LYS A 73 6.01 -18.09 8.73
C LYS A 73 7.19 -17.51 9.51
N VAL A 74 8.04 -16.72 8.84
CA VAL A 74 9.23 -16.14 9.46
C VAL A 74 8.92 -14.81 10.16
N PHE A 75 8.01 -14.00 9.59
CA PHE A 75 7.68 -12.66 10.07
C PHE A 75 6.15 -12.40 10.12
N PRO A 76 5.37 -13.22 10.86
CA PRO A 76 3.91 -13.12 10.84
C PRO A 76 3.40 -11.79 11.42
N GLN A 77 4.18 -11.14 12.27
CA GLN A 77 3.82 -9.88 12.93
C GLN A 77 4.31 -8.63 12.18
N CYS A 78 4.96 -8.80 11.02
CA CYS A 78 5.50 -7.69 10.24
C CYS A 78 4.50 -7.19 9.20
N GLY A 79 4.38 -5.87 9.08
CA GLY A 79 3.78 -5.25 7.91
C GLY A 79 4.67 -5.46 6.68
N LYS A 80 4.05 -5.61 5.52
CA LYS A 80 4.77 -5.69 4.25
C LYS A 80 4.29 -4.53 3.38
N LEU A 81 5.21 -3.83 2.74
CA LEU A 81 4.93 -2.84 1.71
C LEU A 81 5.53 -3.28 0.39
N PHE A 82 4.84 -2.99 -0.70
CA PHE A 82 5.39 -3.21 -2.03
C PHE A 82 6.14 -1.97 -2.49
N ALA A 83 7.37 -2.18 -2.99
CA ALA A 83 8.23 -1.12 -3.49
C ALA A 83 8.70 -1.44 -4.91
N THR A 84 8.67 -0.45 -5.80
CA THR A 84 9.08 -0.59 -7.19
C THR A 84 10.28 0.27 -7.51
N PRO A 85 11.25 -0.22 -8.32
CA PRO A 85 12.35 0.62 -8.75
C PRO A 85 11.87 1.68 -9.76
N ILE A 86 12.30 2.92 -9.56
CA ILE A 86 12.03 4.03 -10.47
C ILE A 86 13.36 4.73 -10.80
N ALA A 87 13.58 4.99 -12.10
CA ALA A 87 14.79 5.67 -12.58
C ALA A 87 14.82 7.15 -12.20
N GLU A 88 13.63 7.79 -12.13
CA GLU A 88 13.48 9.21 -11.77
C GLU A 88 12.60 9.33 -10.52
N ALA A 89 13.17 9.03 -9.36
CA ALA A 89 12.44 9.02 -8.08
C ALA A 89 12.22 10.44 -7.48
N GLY A 90 12.68 11.50 -8.13
CA GLY A 90 12.68 12.86 -7.58
C GLY A 90 11.30 13.41 -7.16
N ARG A 91 10.21 12.81 -7.65
CA ARG A 91 8.82 13.17 -7.26
C ARG A 91 8.28 12.36 -6.08
N TYR A 92 8.93 11.26 -5.73
CA TYR A 92 8.47 10.31 -4.72
C TYR A 92 9.45 10.26 -3.56
N GLY A 93 8.94 9.97 -2.38
CA GLY A 93 9.77 9.53 -1.27
C GLY A 93 10.31 8.13 -1.57
N THR A 94 11.57 7.86 -1.25
CA THR A 94 12.19 6.56 -1.49
C THR A 94 12.20 5.70 -0.23
N VAL A 95 12.16 4.38 -0.45
CA VAL A 95 12.23 3.36 0.59
C VAL A 95 13.60 2.69 0.51
N GLU A 96 14.34 2.69 1.61
CA GLU A 96 15.59 1.95 1.76
C GLU A 96 15.34 0.67 2.54
N PHE A 97 15.93 -0.44 2.10
CA PHE A 97 15.82 -1.73 2.80
C PHE A 97 17.10 -2.55 2.63
N GLY A 98 17.36 -3.41 3.61
CA GLY A 98 18.53 -4.27 3.62
C GLY A 98 18.36 -5.50 2.71
N ALA A 99 19.45 -6.28 2.56
CA ALA A 99 19.43 -7.56 1.84
C ALA A 99 18.48 -8.61 2.50
N ASP A 100 18.15 -8.41 3.76
CA ASP A 100 17.17 -9.19 4.53
C ASP A 100 15.71 -8.75 4.29
N GLY A 101 15.51 -7.72 3.44
CA GLY A 101 14.20 -7.18 3.10
C GLY A 101 13.60 -6.21 4.11
N PHE A 102 14.20 -6.03 5.29
CA PHE A 102 13.67 -5.08 6.26
C PHE A 102 13.88 -3.64 5.81
N VAL A 103 12.81 -2.84 5.90
CA VAL A 103 12.89 -1.40 5.66
C VAL A 103 13.77 -0.76 6.73
N THR A 104 14.73 0.05 6.29
CA THR A 104 15.68 0.76 7.15
C THR A 104 15.39 2.25 7.23
N ALA A 105 14.84 2.84 6.16
CA ALA A 105 14.47 4.25 6.15
C ALA A 105 13.43 4.57 5.06
N PHE A 106 12.67 5.62 5.33
CA PHE A 106 11.96 6.40 4.32
C PHE A 106 12.72 7.71 4.13
N ARG A 107 12.98 8.07 2.87
CA ARG A 107 13.60 9.35 2.52
C ARG A 107 12.57 10.23 1.86
N GLU A 108 12.50 11.46 2.31
CA GLU A 108 11.73 12.51 1.66
C GLU A 108 12.21 12.71 0.20
N LYS A 109 11.38 13.39 -0.58
CA LYS A 109 11.69 13.80 -1.94
C LYS A 109 13.05 14.51 -1.95
N ALA A 110 14.08 13.79 -2.34
CA ALA A 110 15.41 14.31 -2.53
C ALA A 110 15.74 14.25 -4.02
N GLU A 111 16.68 15.05 -4.46
CA GLU A 111 17.21 15.06 -5.83
C GLU A 111 17.92 13.74 -6.22
N ARG A 112 17.42 12.61 -5.75
CA ARG A 112 17.93 11.30 -6.15
C ARG A 112 17.30 10.89 -7.45
N THR A 113 18.13 10.59 -8.40
CA THR A 113 17.73 10.20 -9.76
C THR A 113 17.15 8.81 -9.84
N SER A 114 17.32 7.93 -8.84
CA SER A 114 16.77 6.57 -8.84
C SER A 114 16.60 6.03 -7.42
N GLY A 115 15.67 5.09 -7.25
CA GLY A 115 15.43 4.42 -5.96
C GLY A 115 14.21 3.52 -6.00
N PHE A 116 13.94 2.85 -4.89
CA PHE A 116 12.67 2.17 -4.69
C PHE A 116 11.65 3.13 -4.11
N VAL A 117 10.44 3.13 -4.64
CA VAL A 117 9.33 3.94 -4.14
C VAL A 117 8.20 3.06 -3.64
N ASN A 118 7.50 3.55 -2.63
CA ASN A 118 6.31 2.92 -2.09
C ASN A 118 5.20 2.93 -3.15
N THR A 119 4.61 1.77 -3.43
CA THR A 119 3.57 1.62 -4.46
C THR A 119 2.17 1.93 -3.95
N GLY A 120 2.00 2.17 -2.65
CA GLY A 120 0.67 2.29 -2.05
C GLY A 120 -0.05 0.94 -1.87
N VAL A 121 0.69 -0.17 -1.99
CA VAL A 121 0.15 -1.52 -1.76
C VAL A 121 0.81 -2.12 -0.52
N TYR A 122 -0.01 -2.61 0.40
CA TYR A 122 0.45 -3.13 1.69
C TYR A 122 -0.24 -4.44 2.04
N LEU A 123 0.46 -5.31 2.77
CA LEU A 123 -0.12 -6.46 3.44
C LEU A 123 0.13 -6.31 4.94
N LEU A 124 -0.93 -6.08 5.69
CA LEU A 124 -0.85 -5.72 7.11
C LEU A 124 -1.54 -6.77 7.98
N PRO A 125 -0.84 -7.35 8.98
CA PRO A 125 -1.49 -8.10 10.03
C PRO A 125 -2.56 -7.26 10.74
N ARG A 126 -3.72 -7.82 11.03
CA ARG A 126 -4.80 -7.12 11.75
C ARG A 126 -4.34 -6.53 13.08
N ALA A 127 -3.41 -7.19 13.75
CA ALA A 127 -2.84 -6.69 15.01
C ALA A 127 -2.15 -5.32 14.85
N LEU A 128 -1.55 -5.02 13.68
CA LEU A 128 -0.99 -3.70 13.40
C LEU A 128 -2.09 -2.66 13.21
N ILE A 129 -3.16 -3.01 12.52
CA ILE A 129 -4.32 -2.12 12.33
C ILE A 129 -5.03 -1.87 13.68
N ALA A 130 -5.17 -2.91 14.49
CA ALA A 130 -5.77 -2.83 15.83
C ALA A 130 -5.01 -1.87 16.74
N ALA A 131 -3.69 -1.79 16.61
CA ALA A 131 -2.83 -0.91 17.40
C ALA A 131 -2.92 0.58 17.01
N ILE A 132 -3.51 0.91 15.86
CA ILE A 132 -3.70 2.31 15.46
C ILE A 132 -4.71 2.99 16.38
N PRO A 133 -4.44 4.24 16.86
CA PRO A 133 -5.38 4.97 17.69
C PRO A 133 -6.71 5.25 16.98
N ALA A 134 -7.83 4.92 17.63
CA ALA A 134 -9.16 5.17 17.09
C ALA A 134 -9.55 6.65 17.20
N GLY A 135 -10.35 7.14 16.23
CA GLY A 135 -10.95 8.48 16.26
C GLY A 135 -9.96 9.64 16.10
N LYS A 136 -8.77 9.37 15.60
CA LYS A 136 -7.73 10.37 15.32
C LYS A 136 -7.30 10.31 13.87
N ALA A 137 -6.91 11.45 13.32
CA ALA A 137 -6.21 11.50 12.05
C ALA A 137 -4.79 10.94 12.24
N VAL A 138 -4.47 9.87 11.51
CA VAL A 138 -3.17 9.17 11.56
C VAL A 138 -2.74 8.87 10.13
N SER A 139 -1.49 9.19 9.78
CA SER A 139 -0.88 8.76 8.52
C SER A 139 -0.15 7.45 8.72
N ILE A 140 -0.42 6.48 7.85
CA ILE A 140 0.31 5.21 7.88
C ILE A 140 1.78 5.41 7.50
N GLU A 141 2.05 6.31 6.56
CA GLU A 141 3.37 6.54 5.98
C GLU A 141 4.28 7.36 6.90
N THR A 142 3.73 8.37 7.57
CA THR A 142 4.53 9.30 8.38
C THR A 142 4.55 8.97 9.86
N GLU A 143 3.61 8.16 10.34
CA GLU A 143 3.50 7.83 11.78
C GLU A 143 3.68 6.34 12.04
N ILE A 144 2.93 5.47 11.33
CA ILE A 144 2.92 4.04 11.62
C ILE A 144 4.17 3.35 11.05
N PHE A 145 4.49 3.56 9.77
CA PHE A 145 5.64 2.90 9.16
C PHE A 145 6.98 3.26 9.81
N PRO A 146 7.29 4.52 10.17
CA PRO A 146 8.51 4.83 10.90
C PRO A 146 8.61 4.11 12.25
N ALA A 147 7.49 3.98 12.97
CA ALA A 147 7.45 3.23 14.23
C ALA A 147 7.71 1.73 14.01
N LEU A 148 7.18 1.14 12.92
CA LEU A 148 7.45 -0.25 12.56
C LEU A 148 8.90 -0.46 12.10
N VAL A 149 9.49 0.49 11.39
CA VAL A 149 10.91 0.46 10.99
C VAL A 149 11.80 0.43 12.22
N ALA A 150 11.55 1.33 13.18
CA ALA A 150 12.30 1.36 14.45
C ALA A 150 12.24 0.03 15.22
N GLN A 151 11.15 -0.73 15.08
CA GLN A 151 10.92 -2.03 15.68
C GLN A 151 11.37 -3.22 14.81
N ARG A 152 11.93 -2.98 13.61
CA ARG A 152 12.21 -4.01 12.60
C ARG A 152 10.96 -4.86 12.27
N ARG A 153 9.82 -4.22 12.10
CA ARG A 153 8.52 -4.86 11.82
C ARG A 153 7.90 -4.44 10.50
N LEU A 154 8.71 -3.89 9.58
CA LEU A 154 8.28 -3.54 8.22
C LEU A 154 9.24 -4.14 7.21
N VAL A 155 8.70 -4.89 6.24
CA VAL A 155 9.45 -5.56 5.17
C VAL A 155 9.05 -4.97 3.82
N ALA A 156 10.02 -4.68 2.97
CA ALA A 156 9.78 -4.29 1.58
C ALA A 156 9.73 -5.53 0.68
N LEU A 157 8.72 -5.59 -0.18
CA LEU A 157 8.56 -6.59 -1.21
C LEU A 157 8.71 -5.93 -2.58
N PRO A 158 9.55 -6.47 -3.47
CA PRO A 158 9.72 -5.87 -4.79
C PRO A 158 8.45 -6.02 -5.63
N ALA A 159 8.03 -4.93 -6.26
CA ALA A 159 6.95 -4.88 -7.24
C ALA A 159 7.52 -4.56 -8.63
N PRO A 160 7.04 -5.23 -9.70
CA PRO A 160 7.47 -4.90 -11.06
C PRO A 160 6.99 -3.50 -11.46
N PRO A 161 7.82 -2.69 -12.16
CA PRO A 161 7.38 -1.43 -12.74
C PRO A 161 6.39 -1.68 -13.91
N PRO A 162 5.59 -0.67 -14.32
CA PRO A 162 5.56 0.70 -13.83
C PRO A 162 4.67 0.90 -12.60
N LEU A 163 4.90 2.00 -11.89
CA LEU A 163 3.95 2.63 -10.98
C LEU A 163 3.27 3.77 -11.72
N LEU A 164 1.95 3.77 -11.74
CA LEU A 164 1.12 4.87 -12.25
C LEU A 164 0.45 5.55 -11.04
N ASP A 165 0.52 6.86 -10.98
CA ASP A 165 0.05 7.67 -9.86
C ASP A 165 -0.73 8.87 -10.39
N MET A 166 -1.96 9.06 -9.92
CA MET A 166 -2.86 10.15 -10.37
C MET A 166 -2.64 11.47 -9.62
N GLY A 167 -1.69 11.55 -8.73
CA GLY A 167 -1.42 12.72 -7.89
C GLY A 167 -0.93 13.96 -8.66
N THR A 168 -0.70 13.84 -9.97
CA THR A 168 -0.33 14.96 -10.85
C THR A 168 -1.08 14.89 -12.18
N PRO A 169 -1.26 16.02 -12.90
CA PRO A 169 -1.90 16.01 -14.24
C PRO A 169 -1.22 15.04 -15.23
N ASP A 170 0.11 15.00 -15.23
CA ASP A 170 0.87 14.10 -16.11
C ASP A 170 0.66 12.62 -15.71
N GLY A 171 0.61 12.34 -14.42
CA GLY A 171 0.33 11.00 -13.90
C GLY A 171 -1.08 10.54 -14.24
N LEU A 172 -2.06 11.43 -14.13
CA LEU A 172 -3.44 11.16 -14.55
C LEU A 172 -3.50 10.85 -16.05
N ALA A 173 -2.88 11.67 -16.89
CA ALA A 173 -2.82 11.44 -18.33
C ALA A 173 -2.14 10.11 -18.70
N ALA A 174 -1.06 9.76 -18.01
CA ALA A 174 -0.39 8.48 -18.18
C ALA A 174 -1.28 7.28 -17.79
N MET A 175 -2.04 7.41 -16.70
CA MET A 175 -2.99 6.38 -16.27
C MET A 175 -4.16 6.24 -17.24
N GLU A 176 -4.73 7.35 -17.73
CA GLU A 176 -5.79 7.34 -18.76
C GLU A 176 -5.30 6.66 -20.03
N ALA A 177 -4.12 7.01 -20.52
CA ALA A 177 -3.52 6.39 -21.69
C ALA A 177 -3.30 4.88 -21.50
N PHE A 178 -2.86 4.47 -20.31
CA PHE A 178 -2.67 3.05 -19.97
C PHE A 178 -4.00 2.29 -19.93
N LEU A 179 -5.04 2.88 -19.40
CA LEU A 179 -6.37 2.27 -19.30
C LEU A 179 -7.16 2.32 -20.63
N GLY A 180 -6.65 2.97 -21.68
CA GLY A 180 -7.30 3.09 -22.98
C GLY A 180 -8.50 4.05 -22.99
N ARG A 181 -8.45 5.10 -22.18
CA ARG A 181 -9.50 6.10 -22.02
C ARG A 181 -9.07 7.46 -22.56
#